data_75435ad2b2beb1743cc7193431521a55
#
_entry.id   75435ad2b2beb1743cc7193431521a55
#
_cell.length_a   1.000
_cell.length_b   1.000
_cell.length_c   1.000
_cell.angle_alpha   90.00
_cell.angle_beta   90.00
_cell.angle_gamma   90.00
#
_symmetry.space_group_name_H-M   'P 1'
#
loop_
_entity.id
_entity.type
_entity.pdbx_description
1 polymer ?
#
loop_
_entity_poly.entity_id
_entity_poly.type
_entity_poly.pdbx_seq_one_letter_code
_entity_poly.pdbx_strand_id
1 'polypeptide(L)' 'MTVRELADYLRVHPSTIYRLLKQKRIPAFKVGGDWRFNREAIDHWRLEQPRIEG' A
#
# COMPACT_ATOMS: atom_id res chain seq x y z
N MET A 1 3.14 6.98 5.07
CA MET A 1 2.68 5.81 5.86
C MET A 1 3.64 4.66 5.73
N THR A 2 3.83 3.92 6.81
CA THR A 2 4.58 2.67 6.78
C THR A 2 3.69 1.56 6.23
N VAL A 3 4.29 0.38 5.99
CA VAL A 3 3.51 -0.79 5.54
C VAL A 3 2.41 -1.12 6.55
N ARG A 4 2.74 -1.11 7.84
CA ARG A 4 1.76 -1.42 8.88
C ARG A 4 0.63 -0.41 8.95
N GLU A 5 0.98 0.85 8.85
CA GLU A 5 -0.03 1.91 8.86
C GLU A 5 -0.94 1.80 7.65
N LEU A 6 -0.36 1.50 6.49
CA LEU A 6 -1.16 1.33 5.28
C LEU A 6 -2.07 0.11 5.39
N ALA A 7 -1.56 -0.99 5.92
CA ALA A 7 -2.38 -2.20 6.11
C ALA A 7 -3.58 -1.90 7.00
N ASP A 8 -3.37 -1.18 8.10
CA ASP A 8 -4.45 -0.77 8.98
C ASP A 8 -5.43 0.15 8.27
N TYR A 9 -4.90 1.10 7.51
CA TYR A 9 -5.72 2.07 6.79
C TYR A 9 -6.63 1.39 5.77
N LEU A 10 -6.10 0.39 5.07
CA LEU A 10 -6.85 -0.35 4.06
C LEU A 10 -7.58 -1.56 4.65
N ARG A 11 -7.35 -1.86 5.92
CA ARG A 11 -7.94 -3.01 6.61
C ARG A 11 -7.60 -4.33 5.94
N VAL A 12 -6.33 -4.50 5.62
CA VAL A 12 -5.82 -5.73 5.06
C VAL A 12 -4.62 -6.19 5.87
N HIS A 13 -4.25 -7.45 5.71
CA HIS A 13 -3.06 -7.97 6.36
C HIS A 13 -1.80 -7.36 5.72
N PRO A 14 -0.74 -7.07 6.51
CA PRO A 14 0.50 -6.54 5.93
C PRO A 14 1.08 -7.37 4.79
N SER A 15 0.89 -8.69 4.81
CA SER A 15 1.36 -9.56 3.73
C SER A 15 0.74 -9.19 2.39
N THR A 16 -0.49 -8.69 2.40
CA THR A 16 -1.17 -8.23 1.19
C THR A 16 -0.43 -7.03 0.59
N ILE A 17 0.03 -6.12 1.46
CA ILE A 17 0.78 -4.95 1.01
C ILE A 17 2.11 -5.39 0.37
N TYR A 18 2.84 -6.31 1.00
CA TYR A 18 4.09 -6.81 0.45
C TYR A 18 3.88 -7.50 -0.90
N ARG A 19 2.79 -8.23 -1.04
CA ARG A 19 2.44 -8.87 -2.31
C ARG A 19 2.21 -7.84 -3.41
N LEU A 20 1.47 -6.78 -3.08
CA LEU A 20 1.20 -5.69 -4.02
C LEU A 20 2.48 -4.97 -4.42
N LEU A 21 3.39 -4.77 -3.46
CA LEU A 21 4.69 -4.16 -3.72
C LEU A 21 5.52 -5.03 -4.68
N LYS A 22 5.52 -6.33 -4.45
CA LYS A 22 6.25 -7.27 -5.29
C LYS A 22 5.73 -7.25 -6.71
N GLN A 23 4.42 -7.08 -6.88
CA GLN A 23 3.78 -7.03 -8.19
C GLN A 23 3.82 -5.63 -8.81
N LYS A 24 4.38 -4.66 -8.09
CA LYS A 24 4.45 -3.26 -8.52
C LYS A 24 3.07 -2.69 -8.85
N ARG A 25 2.09 -3.04 -8.05
CA ARG A 25 0.70 -2.63 -8.27
C ARG A 25 0.25 -1.52 -7.35
N ILE A 26 1.10 -1.03 -6.47
CA ILE A 26 0.75 -0.02 -5.49
C ILE A 26 1.80 1.09 -5.50
N PRO A 27 1.38 2.37 -5.45
CA PRO A 27 2.35 3.46 -5.43
C PRO A 27 3.10 3.49 -4.11
N ALA A 28 4.42 3.42 -4.18
CA ALA A 28 5.28 3.38 -3.00
C ALA A 28 6.63 3.97 -3.32
N PHE A 29 7.36 4.35 -2.27
CA PHE A 29 8.73 4.81 -2.42
C PHE A 29 9.55 4.29 -1.26
N LYS A 30 10.86 4.16 -1.47
CA LYS A 30 11.76 3.69 -0.42
C LYS A 30 12.48 4.85 0.24
N VAL A 31 12.52 4.83 1.56
CA VAL A 31 13.27 5.79 2.35
C VAL A 31 14.14 5.00 3.30
N GLY A 32 15.47 5.06 3.09
CA GLY A 32 16.41 4.37 3.96
C GLY A 32 16.19 2.87 4.06
N GLY A 33 15.74 2.24 2.99
CA GLY A 33 15.51 0.80 2.98
C GLY A 33 14.11 0.38 3.39
N ASP A 34 13.30 1.30 3.88
CA ASP A 34 11.93 1.02 4.28
C ASP A 34 10.93 1.55 3.25
N TRP A 35 9.87 0.80 3.03
CA TRP A 35 8.80 1.24 2.16
C TRP A 35 7.94 2.28 2.86
N ARG A 36 7.60 3.34 2.12
CA ARG A 36 6.71 4.40 2.58
C ARG A 36 5.66 4.66 1.52
N PHE A 37 4.54 5.20 1.95
CA PHE A 37 3.40 5.45 1.09
C PHE A 37 2.89 6.87 1.31
N ASN A 38 2.49 7.52 0.22
CA ASN A 38 1.86 8.84 0.29
C ASN A 38 0.35 8.62 0.37
N ARG A 39 -0.30 9.21 1.37
CA ARG A 39 -1.72 9.02 1.61
C ARG A 39 -2.57 9.46 0.42
N GLU A 40 -2.25 10.60 -0.16
CA GLU A 40 -3.01 11.09 -1.31
C GLU A 40 -2.88 10.14 -2.51
N ALA A 41 -1.67 9.63 -2.75
CA ALA A 41 -1.45 8.68 -3.83
C ALA A 41 -2.23 7.39 -3.58
N ILE A 42 -2.26 6.94 -2.33
CA ILE A 42 -3.00 5.73 -1.96
C ILE A 42 -4.50 5.94 -2.15
N ASP A 43 -5.02 7.08 -1.71
CA ASP A 43 -6.44 7.36 -1.85
C ASP A 43 -6.85 7.40 -3.32
N HIS A 44 -6.02 8.01 -4.16
CA HIS A 44 -6.27 8.06 -5.59
C HIS A 44 -6.20 6.66 -6.22
N TRP A 45 -5.19 5.89 -5.86
CA TRP A 45 -5.02 4.52 -6.33
C TRP A 45 -6.21 3.64 -5.93
N ARG A 46 -6.73 3.82 -4.72
CA ARG A 46 -7.89 3.08 -4.22
C ARG A 46 -9.12 3.29 -5.07
N LEU A 47 -9.30 4.51 -5.55
CA LEU A 47 -10.46 4.83 -6.38
C LEU A 47 -10.44 4.05 -7.70
N GLU A 48 -9.25 3.69 -8.18
CA GLU A 48 -9.08 2.94 -9.41
C GLU A 48 -9.20 1.44 -9.20
N GLN A 49 -9.16 0.99 -7.94
CA GLN A 49 -9.25 -0.42 -7.60
C GLN A 49 -10.64 -0.73 -7.08
N PRO A 50 -11.38 -1.65 -7.70
CA PRO A 50 -12.73 -1.98 -7.21
C PRO A 50 -12.69 -2.55 -5.81
N ARG A 51 -11.63 -3.27 -5.46
CA ARG A 51 -11.41 -3.76 -4.11
C ARG A 51 -10.00 -4.31 -3.99
N ILE A 52 -9.55 -4.45 -2.74
CA ILE A 52 -8.27 -5.06 -2.41
C ILE A 52 -8.56 -6.36 -1.70
N GLU A 53 -7.98 -7.45 -2.18
CA GLU A 53 -8.10 -8.74 -1.53
C GLU A 53 -7.13 -8.82 -0.37
N GLY A 54 -7.65 -9.10 0.82
CA GLY A 54 -6.85 -9.14 2.04
C GLY A 54 -6.41 -10.51 2.48
#